data_0236209d2031477ce57fbcda3e42916d
#
_entry.id   0236209d2031477ce57fbcda3e42916d
#
_cell.length_a   1.000
_cell.length_b   1.000
_cell.length_c   1.000
_cell.angle_alpha   90.00
_cell.angle_beta   90.00
_cell.angle_gamma   90.00
#
_symmetry.space_group_name_H-M   'P 1'
#
loop_
_entity.id
_entity.type
_entity.pdbx_description
1 polymer ?
#
loop_
_entity_poly.entity_id
_entity_poly.type
_entity_poly.pdbx_seq_one_letter_code
_entity_poly.pdbx_strand_id
1 'polypeptide(L)'
;MPNLYIIAGCNGAGKTTASYTILPEILNCKEFVNADSIAAGLSPFNPESVAIEAGRIMLNRINVLMDEKEDFAIETTLATRSYVNLVKKARELGYVIKLVYFWLRSPEEAKFRVASRVRNGGHHIPDDVIERRYYGGISNLINLYIPVCDYWSVINNATEISELIISGEFNQSKIIYNNDIWQTINLQSNEIKK
;
A
#
# COMPACT_ATOMS: atom_id res chain seq x y z
N MET A 1 -8.32 13.47 16.59
CA MET A 1 -8.80 12.22 15.94
C MET A 1 -7.57 11.45 15.53
N PRO A 2 -7.49 10.14 15.79
CA PRO A 2 -6.35 9.34 15.38
C PRO A 2 -6.31 9.16 13.86
N ASN A 3 -5.13 8.88 13.33
CA ASN A 3 -4.91 8.70 11.90
C ASN A 3 -4.58 7.24 11.58
N LEU A 4 -5.18 6.71 10.51
CA LEU A 4 -4.75 5.49 9.85
C LEU A 4 -4.11 5.86 8.51
N TYR A 5 -2.80 5.62 8.39
CA TYR A 5 -2.06 5.78 7.14
C TYR A 5 -2.01 4.46 6.39
N ILE A 6 -2.41 4.46 5.13
CA ILE A 6 -2.34 3.29 4.23
C ILE A 6 -1.26 3.58 3.19
N ILE A 7 -0.12 2.90 3.34
CA ILE A 7 0.99 2.98 2.38
C ILE A 7 0.83 1.84 1.39
N ALA A 8 0.47 2.19 0.17
CA ALA A 8 -0.01 1.22 -0.80
C ALA A 8 0.77 1.23 -2.11
N GLY A 9 0.66 0.16 -2.90
CA GLY A 9 1.30 -0.01 -4.21
C GLY A 9 1.78 -1.44 -4.43
N CYS A 10 2.11 -1.80 -5.67
CA CYS A 10 2.56 -3.15 -6.01
C CYS A 10 3.89 -3.52 -5.34
N ASN A 11 4.28 -4.78 -5.43
CA ASN A 11 5.62 -5.21 -5.01
C ASN A 11 6.67 -4.46 -5.84
N GLY A 12 7.76 -4.03 -5.22
CA GLY A 12 8.80 -3.23 -5.89
C GLY A 12 8.50 -1.73 -6.01
N ALA A 13 7.32 -1.26 -5.60
CA ALA A 13 6.95 0.17 -5.71
C ALA A 13 7.67 1.11 -4.74
N GLY A 14 8.54 0.61 -3.86
CA GLY A 14 9.33 1.44 -2.94
C GLY A 14 8.59 1.86 -1.66
N LYS A 15 7.44 1.27 -1.37
CA LYS A 15 6.62 1.57 -0.18
C LYS A 15 7.40 1.56 1.12
N THR A 16 8.06 0.44 1.44
CA THR A 16 8.80 0.27 2.70
C THR A 16 9.92 1.29 2.84
N THR A 17 10.66 1.55 1.75
CA THR A 17 11.73 2.57 1.75
C THR A 17 11.18 3.95 2.06
N ALA A 18 10.09 4.34 1.41
CA ALA A 18 9.43 5.62 1.65
C ALA A 18 8.84 5.70 3.07
N SER A 19 8.26 4.60 3.58
CA SER A 19 7.66 4.55 4.92
C SER A 19 8.65 4.88 6.03
N TYR A 20 9.88 4.38 5.96
CA TYR A 20 10.88 4.61 7.00
C TYR A 20 11.30 6.08 7.16
N THR A 21 11.13 6.90 6.13
CA THR A 21 11.38 8.34 6.20
C THR A 21 10.08 9.11 6.46
N ILE A 22 9.04 8.84 5.68
CA ILE A 22 7.80 9.63 5.71
C ILE A 22 7.06 9.48 7.05
N LEU A 23 6.95 8.26 7.57
CA LEU A 23 6.14 8.01 8.76
C LEU A 23 6.72 8.69 10.01
N PRO A 24 7.99 8.45 10.41
CA PRO A 24 8.52 9.04 11.63
C PRO A 24 8.86 10.53 11.49
N GLU A 25 9.42 10.96 10.35
CA GLU A 25 9.99 12.31 10.21
C GLU A 25 8.96 13.34 9.76
N ILE A 26 7.99 12.94 8.91
CA ILE A 26 7.03 13.88 8.32
C ILE A 26 5.67 13.78 9.01
N LEU A 27 5.20 12.56 9.28
CA LEU A 27 3.87 12.29 9.81
C LEU A 27 3.87 12.07 11.33
N ASN A 28 5.03 12.02 11.98
CA ASN A 28 5.21 11.68 13.39
C ASN A 28 4.46 10.39 13.81
N CYS A 29 4.33 9.43 12.86
CA CYS A 29 3.71 8.14 13.08
C CYS A 29 4.79 7.09 13.33
N LYS A 30 4.82 6.50 14.53
CA LYS A 30 5.84 5.53 14.94
C LYS A 30 5.35 4.08 14.84
N GLU A 31 4.04 3.88 14.80
CA GLU A 31 3.43 2.56 14.69
C GLU A 31 3.26 2.19 13.21
N PHE A 32 4.13 1.29 12.73
CA PHE A 32 4.11 0.81 11.35
C PHE A 32 3.95 -0.70 11.31
N VAL A 33 2.82 -1.17 10.80
CA VAL A 33 2.46 -2.59 10.75
C VAL A 33 2.60 -3.12 9.33
N ASN A 34 3.58 -4.00 9.14
CA ASN A 34 3.92 -4.59 7.83
C ASN A 34 4.04 -6.12 7.97
N ALA A 35 3.18 -6.85 7.26
CA ALA A 35 3.17 -8.31 7.31
C ALA A 35 4.48 -8.95 6.81
N ASP A 36 5.12 -8.37 5.79
CA ASP A 36 6.39 -8.89 5.26
C ASP A 36 7.52 -8.76 6.29
N SER A 37 7.55 -7.65 7.05
CA SER A 37 8.50 -7.43 8.13
C SER A 37 8.25 -8.38 9.31
N ILE A 38 6.99 -8.65 9.64
CA ILE A 38 6.62 -9.64 10.67
C ILE A 38 7.07 -11.04 10.24
N ALA A 39 6.78 -11.43 9.00
CA ALA A 39 7.18 -12.72 8.46
C ALA A 39 8.72 -12.89 8.45
N ALA A 40 9.46 -11.85 8.05
CA ALA A 40 10.93 -11.85 8.08
C ALA A 40 11.47 -11.95 9.51
N GLY A 41 10.80 -11.36 10.50
CA GLY A 41 11.16 -11.49 11.92
C GLY A 41 10.92 -12.88 12.47
N LEU A 42 9.85 -13.57 12.02
CA LEU A 42 9.53 -14.94 12.44
C LEU A 42 10.42 -15.99 11.75
N SER A 43 10.67 -15.84 10.46
CA SER A 43 11.46 -16.77 9.65
C SER A 43 12.31 -16.01 8.62
N PRO A 44 13.51 -15.53 9.00
CA PRO A 44 14.32 -14.66 8.14
C PRO A 44 14.72 -15.29 6.80
N PHE A 45 14.91 -16.61 6.77
CA PHE A 45 15.33 -17.35 5.58
C PHE A 45 14.18 -17.98 4.78
N ASN A 46 12.98 -18.05 5.35
CA ASN A 46 11.78 -18.59 4.70
C ASN A 46 10.50 -17.89 5.15
N PRO A 47 10.37 -16.57 4.92
CA PRO A 47 9.22 -15.78 5.40
C PRO A 47 7.89 -16.22 4.78
N GLU A 48 7.90 -16.85 3.60
CA GLU A 48 6.68 -17.35 2.96
C GLU A 48 6.01 -18.46 3.78
N SER A 49 6.78 -19.31 4.46
CA SER A 49 6.25 -20.41 5.28
C SER A 49 5.37 -19.94 6.45
N VAL A 50 5.57 -18.71 6.90
CA VAL A 50 4.86 -18.09 8.04
C VAL A 50 3.95 -16.93 7.64
N ALA A 51 3.67 -16.76 6.34
CA ALA A 51 2.88 -15.62 5.84
C ALA A 51 1.47 -15.53 6.46
N ILE A 52 0.82 -16.67 6.71
CA ILE A 52 -0.51 -16.72 7.36
C ILE A 52 -0.42 -16.29 8.81
N GLU A 53 0.61 -16.76 9.53
CA GLU A 53 0.85 -16.40 10.93
C GLU A 53 1.18 -14.91 11.05
N ALA A 54 2.07 -14.40 10.21
CA ALA A 54 2.40 -12.98 10.13
C ALA A 54 1.16 -12.11 9.87
N GLY A 55 0.27 -12.56 8.98
CA GLY A 55 -1.00 -11.89 8.74
C GLY A 55 -1.92 -11.83 9.95
N ARG A 56 -1.97 -12.91 10.75
CA ARG A 56 -2.73 -12.94 12.01
C ARG A 56 -2.14 -11.99 13.05
N ILE A 57 -0.82 -11.99 13.22
CA ILE A 57 -0.10 -11.08 14.12
C ILE A 57 -0.35 -9.63 13.72
N MET A 58 -0.25 -9.33 12.42
CA MET A 58 -0.56 -8.01 11.87
C MET A 58 -1.98 -7.56 12.26
N LEU A 59 -2.99 -8.39 12.03
CA LEU A 59 -4.38 -8.06 12.34
C LEU A 59 -4.60 -7.85 13.84
N ASN A 60 -3.98 -8.67 14.69
CA ASN A 60 -4.03 -8.51 16.15
C ASN A 60 -3.41 -7.18 16.57
N ARG A 61 -2.23 -6.82 16.06
CA ARG A 61 -1.58 -5.53 16.36
C ARG A 61 -2.45 -4.36 15.94
N ILE A 62 -3.04 -4.41 14.75
CA ILE A 62 -3.96 -3.38 14.26
C ILE A 62 -5.16 -3.20 15.19
N ASN A 63 -5.77 -4.29 15.68
CA ASN A 63 -6.88 -4.19 16.62
C ASN A 63 -6.47 -3.52 17.93
N VAL A 64 -5.32 -3.89 18.50
CA VAL A 64 -4.77 -3.24 19.71
C VAL A 64 -4.60 -1.74 19.48
N LEU A 65 -3.96 -1.33 18.37
CA LEU A 65 -3.75 0.09 18.04
C LEU A 65 -5.08 0.84 17.87
N MET A 66 -6.09 0.20 17.26
CA MET A 66 -7.42 0.80 17.14
C MET A 66 -8.12 0.96 18.50
N ASP A 67 -7.98 0.00 19.40
CA ASP A 67 -8.57 0.05 20.75
C ASP A 67 -7.90 1.14 21.61
N GLU A 68 -6.59 1.32 21.45
CA GLU A 68 -5.79 2.35 22.12
C GLU A 68 -5.92 3.74 21.49
N LYS A 69 -6.58 3.87 20.34
CA LYS A 69 -6.72 5.12 19.56
C LYS A 69 -5.39 5.73 19.12
N GLU A 70 -4.39 4.89 18.86
CA GLU A 70 -3.08 5.33 18.42
C GLU A 70 -3.07 5.64 16.91
N ASP A 71 -2.22 6.60 16.51
CA ASP A 71 -1.90 6.83 15.10
C ASP A 71 -1.05 5.65 14.59
N PHE A 72 -1.44 5.03 13.49
CA PHE A 72 -0.67 3.94 12.92
C PHE A 72 -0.72 3.90 11.40
N ALA A 73 0.26 3.21 10.83
CA ALA A 73 0.36 2.96 9.40
C ALA A 73 0.33 1.46 9.09
N ILE A 74 -0.27 1.12 7.97
CA ILE A 74 -0.21 -0.23 7.40
C ILE A 74 0.39 -0.19 6.01
N GLU A 75 1.17 -1.23 5.66
CA GLU A 75 1.65 -1.44 4.29
C GLU A 75 0.84 -2.52 3.60
N THR A 76 0.42 -2.26 2.34
CA THR A 76 -0.37 -3.22 1.57
C THR A 76 -0.18 -3.03 0.06
N THR A 77 -0.41 -4.09 -0.71
CA THR A 77 -0.51 -4.00 -2.17
C THR A 77 -1.90 -3.56 -2.66
N LEU A 78 -2.89 -3.46 -1.79
CA LEU A 78 -4.33 -3.32 -2.07
C LEU A 78 -4.92 -4.45 -2.94
N ALA A 79 -4.15 -5.48 -3.29
CA ALA A 79 -4.63 -6.55 -4.16
C ALA A 79 -5.73 -7.39 -3.53
N THR A 80 -5.89 -7.36 -2.21
CA THR A 80 -6.98 -8.03 -1.49
C THR A 80 -8.07 -7.04 -1.12
N ARG A 81 -9.31 -7.52 -1.11
CA ARG A 81 -10.48 -6.71 -0.71
C ARG A 81 -10.70 -6.68 0.81
N SER A 82 -10.04 -7.56 1.54
CA SER A 82 -10.29 -7.77 2.98
C SER A 82 -10.03 -6.53 3.84
N TYR A 83 -9.01 -5.74 3.52
CA TYR A 83 -8.69 -4.52 4.28
C TYR A 83 -9.71 -3.38 4.13
N VAL A 84 -10.59 -3.41 3.13
CA VAL A 84 -11.67 -2.39 3.02
C VAL A 84 -12.57 -2.41 4.26
N ASN A 85 -12.90 -3.59 4.78
CA ASN A 85 -13.71 -3.71 5.99
C ASN A 85 -12.98 -3.17 7.22
N LEU A 86 -11.66 -3.40 7.31
CA LEU A 86 -10.82 -2.83 8.36
C LEU A 86 -10.81 -1.30 8.30
N VAL A 87 -10.65 -0.74 7.09
CA VAL A 87 -10.67 0.73 6.88
C VAL A 87 -12.02 1.32 7.28
N LYS A 88 -13.14 0.68 6.91
CA LYS A 88 -14.48 1.11 7.31
C LYS A 88 -14.65 1.07 8.83
N LYS A 89 -14.22 -0.02 9.49
CA LYS A 89 -14.24 -0.15 10.95
C LYS A 89 -13.41 0.95 11.62
N ALA A 90 -12.20 1.22 11.14
CA ALA A 90 -11.37 2.29 11.67
C ALA A 90 -12.08 3.66 11.55
N ARG A 91 -12.71 3.94 10.41
CA ARG A 91 -13.49 5.16 10.21
C ARG A 91 -14.67 5.27 11.16
N GLU A 92 -15.42 4.20 11.39
CA GLU A 92 -16.51 4.13 12.38
C GLU A 92 -16.01 4.40 13.80
N LEU A 93 -14.75 4.02 14.11
CA LEU A 93 -14.07 4.29 15.36
C LEU A 93 -13.51 5.74 15.45
N GLY A 94 -13.71 6.59 14.43
CA GLY A 94 -13.31 7.99 14.40
C GLY A 94 -11.90 8.25 13.90
N TYR A 95 -11.28 7.29 13.19
CA TYR A 95 -9.99 7.50 12.49
C TYR A 95 -10.16 8.36 11.24
N VAL A 96 -9.19 9.22 11.00
CA VAL A 96 -8.98 9.87 9.70
C VAL A 96 -8.15 8.94 8.83
N ILE A 97 -8.69 8.54 7.68
CA ILE A 97 -8.06 7.57 6.77
C ILE A 97 -7.28 8.31 5.69
N LYS A 98 -5.96 8.09 5.65
CA LYS A 98 -5.05 8.72 4.70
C LYS A 98 -4.33 7.66 3.87
N LEU A 99 -4.53 7.68 2.55
CA LEU A 99 -3.96 6.70 1.63
C LEU A 99 -2.92 7.36 0.72
N VAL A 100 -1.74 6.75 0.63
CA VAL A 100 -0.70 7.08 -0.34
C VAL A 100 -0.43 5.85 -1.19
N TYR A 101 -0.67 5.95 -2.50
CA TYR A 101 -0.43 4.87 -3.44
C TYR A 101 0.80 5.15 -4.30
N PHE A 102 1.81 4.29 -4.23
CA PHE A 102 3.00 4.32 -5.06
C PHE A 102 2.77 3.51 -6.33
N TRP A 103 2.69 4.18 -7.46
CA TRP A 103 2.49 3.58 -8.77
C TRP A 103 3.81 3.38 -9.50
N LEU A 104 3.89 2.31 -10.29
CA LEU A 104 4.92 2.02 -11.30
C LEU A 104 4.26 1.92 -12.67
N ARG A 105 5.04 2.09 -13.73
CA ARG A 105 4.51 2.14 -15.11
C ARG A 105 3.88 0.83 -15.57
N SER A 106 4.49 -0.30 -15.16
CA SER A 106 4.07 -1.62 -15.61
C SER A 106 4.40 -2.72 -14.60
N PRO A 107 3.76 -3.90 -14.72
CA PRO A 107 4.15 -5.07 -13.92
C PRO A 107 5.57 -5.56 -14.25
N GLU A 108 6.11 -5.35 -15.46
CA GLU A 108 7.48 -5.68 -15.84
C GLU A 108 8.49 -4.86 -15.03
N GLU A 109 8.24 -3.57 -14.85
CA GLU A 109 9.06 -2.73 -13.98
C GLU A 109 9.02 -3.24 -12.53
N ALA A 110 7.85 -3.62 -12.05
CA ALA A 110 7.69 -4.19 -10.70
C ALA A 110 8.49 -5.49 -10.55
N LYS A 111 8.40 -6.42 -11.53
CA LYS A 111 9.17 -7.67 -11.57
C LYS A 111 10.67 -7.40 -11.58
N PHE A 112 11.14 -6.47 -12.42
CA PHE A 112 12.55 -6.08 -12.48
C PHE A 112 13.08 -5.58 -11.12
N ARG A 113 12.32 -4.71 -10.44
CA ARG A 113 12.70 -4.17 -9.12
C ARG A 113 12.70 -5.24 -8.03
N VAL A 114 11.72 -6.15 -8.05
CA VAL A 114 11.71 -7.31 -7.14
C VAL A 114 12.92 -8.21 -7.39
N ALA A 115 13.24 -8.55 -8.65
CA ALA A 115 14.40 -9.35 -9.01
C ALA A 115 15.72 -8.68 -8.59
N SER A 116 15.82 -7.36 -8.72
CA SER A 116 16.99 -6.60 -8.26
C SER A 116 17.14 -6.66 -6.74
N ARG A 117 16.04 -6.53 -5.99
CA ARG A 117 16.02 -6.67 -4.54
C ARG A 117 16.44 -8.06 -4.08
N VAL A 118 15.99 -9.12 -4.77
CA VAL A 118 16.37 -10.51 -4.47
C VAL A 118 17.88 -10.73 -4.62
N ARG A 119 18.52 -10.16 -5.64
CA ARG A 119 19.98 -10.21 -5.80
C ARG A 119 20.76 -9.58 -4.62
N ASN A 120 20.11 -8.67 -3.90
CA ASN A 120 20.65 -8.01 -2.71
C ASN A 120 20.14 -8.65 -1.39
N GLY A 121 19.71 -9.92 -1.42
CA GLY A 121 19.28 -10.67 -0.24
C GLY A 121 17.82 -10.49 0.16
N GLY A 122 17.01 -9.85 -0.66
CA GLY A 122 15.59 -9.69 -0.40
C GLY A 122 14.76 -10.92 -0.78
N HIS A 123 13.53 -10.93 -0.32
CA HIS A 123 12.57 -12.00 -0.53
C HIS A 123 12.08 -12.07 -2.00
N HIS A 124 12.04 -13.29 -2.55
CA HIS A 124 11.52 -13.57 -3.88
C HIS A 124 9.97 -13.58 -3.86
N ILE A 125 9.38 -13.08 -4.93
CA ILE A 125 7.93 -13.14 -5.17
C ILE A 125 7.74 -13.63 -6.62
N PRO A 126 6.89 -14.66 -6.86
CA PRO A 126 6.63 -15.15 -8.20
C PRO A 126 6.06 -14.06 -9.13
N ASP A 127 6.47 -14.09 -10.39
CA ASP A 127 6.12 -13.06 -11.39
C ASP A 127 4.62 -12.94 -11.63
N ASP A 128 3.90 -14.06 -11.66
CA ASP A 128 2.43 -14.10 -11.78
C ASP A 128 1.74 -13.45 -10.57
N VAL A 129 2.30 -13.62 -9.37
CA VAL A 129 1.81 -12.98 -8.15
C VAL A 129 2.02 -11.47 -8.20
N ILE A 130 3.19 -11.01 -8.69
CA ILE A 130 3.49 -9.59 -8.84
C ILE A 130 2.50 -8.96 -9.83
N GLU A 131 2.29 -9.58 -10.98
CA GLU A 131 1.40 -9.08 -12.03
C GLU A 131 -0.06 -9.03 -11.54
N ARG A 132 -0.54 -10.10 -10.92
CA ARG A 132 -1.89 -10.13 -10.32
C ARG A 132 -2.07 -9.04 -9.27
N ARG A 133 -1.08 -8.83 -8.40
CA ARG A 133 -1.11 -7.78 -7.37
C ARG A 133 -1.02 -6.38 -7.95
N TYR A 134 -0.31 -6.21 -9.07
CA TYR A 134 -0.22 -4.93 -9.77
C TYR A 134 -1.61 -4.46 -10.25
N TYR A 135 -2.27 -5.25 -11.10
CA TYR A 135 -3.59 -4.88 -11.64
C TYR A 135 -4.68 -4.90 -10.57
N GLY A 136 -4.68 -5.90 -9.69
CA GLY A 136 -5.62 -6.00 -8.58
C GLY A 136 -5.52 -4.81 -7.62
N GLY A 137 -4.29 -4.35 -7.33
CA GLY A 137 -4.04 -3.18 -6.50
C GLY A 137 -4.58 -1.89 -7.11
N ILE A 138 -4.34 -1.65 -8.40
CA ILE A 138 -4.83 -0.46 -9.12
C ILE A 138 -6.37 -0.49 -9.21
N SER A 139 -6.96 -1.62 -9.58
CA SER A 139 -8.41 -1.75 -9.67
C SER A 139 -9.08 -1.51 -8.31
N ASN A 140 -8.56 -2.10 -7.23
CA ASN A 140 -9.09 -1.90 -5.89
C ASN A 140 -8.86 -0.46 -5.39
N LEU A 141 -7.72 0.16 -5.71
CA LEU A 141 -7.45 1.57 -5.39
C LEU A 141 -8.63 2.44 -5.83
N ILE A 142 -8.96 2.37 -7.13
CA ILE A 142 -9.98 3.23 -7.74
C ILE A 142 -11.38 2.87 -7.25
N ASN A 143 -11.72 1.58 -7.26
CA ASN A 143 -13.10 1.14 -7.05
C ASN A 143 -13.48 0.92 -5.59
N LEU A 144 -12.51 0.68 -4.69
CA LEU A 144 -12.81 0.27 -3.32
C LEU A 144 -12.21 1.19 -2.26
N TYR A 145 -10.95 1.66 -2.44
CA TYR A 145 -10.25 2.39 -1.38
C TYR A 145 -10.43 3.91 -1.47
N ILE A 146 -10.28 4.51 -2.65
CA ILE A 146 -10.53 5.96 -2.84
C ILE A 146 -11.91 6.37 -2.28
N PRO A 147 -13.00 5.60 -2.52
CA PRO A 147 -14.31 5.98 -2.00
C PRO A 147 -14.49 5.94 -0.49
N VAL A 148 -13.54 5.35 0.26
CA VAL A 148 -13.63 5.22 1.73
C VAL A 148 -12.53 5.94 2.49
N CYS A 149 -11.56 6.55 1.79
CA CYS A 149 -10.47 7.32 2.38
C CYS A 149 -10.85 8.79 2.51
N ASP A 150 -10.48 9.43 3.65
CA ASP A 150 -10.72 10.87 3.85
C ASP A 150 -9.75 11.70 3.02
N TYR A 151 -8.49 11.27 2.91
CA TYR A 151 -7.47 11.85 2.05
C TYR A 151 -6.75 10.74 1.28
N TRP A 152 -6.46 11.00 0.02
CA TRP A 152 -5.73 10.05 -0.80
C TRP A 152 -4.85 10.73 -1.83
N SER A 153 -3.75 10.10 -2.16
CA SER A 153 -2.83 10.55 -3.20
C SER A 153 -2.22 9.37 -3.95
N VAL A 154 -1.89 9.62 -5.22
CA VAL A 154 -1.16 8.67 -6.07
C VAL A 154 0.14 9.32 -6.51
N ILE A 155 1.23 8.60 -6.29
CA ILE A 155 2.59 9.05 -6.57
C ILE A 155 3.19 8.15 -7.65
N ASN A 156 3.72 8.74 -8.70
CA ASN A 156 4.59 8.06 -9.65
C ASN A 156 5.96 7.84 -8.99
N ASN A 157 6.30 6.60 -8.75
CA ASN A 157 7.60 6.20 -8.20
C ASN A 157 8.45 5.39 -9.21
N ALA A 158 8.15 5.57 -10.51
CA ALA A 158 8.88 4.91 -11.60
C ALA A 158 10.20 5.62 -11.94
N THR A 159 10.40 6.84 -11.49
CA THR A 159 11.57 7.68 -11.75
C THR A 159 12.37 7.91 -10.46
N GLU A 160 13.58 8.45 -10.58
CA GLU A 160 14.44 8.79 -9.43
C GLU A 160 13.77 9.84 -8.52
N ILE A 161 13.04 10.77 -9.10
CA ILE A 161 12.27 11.78 -8.37
C ILE A 161 10.81 11.37 -8.41
N SER A 162 10.23 11.13 -7.25
CA SER A 162 8.80 10.82 -7.13
C SER A 162 7.94 12.03 -7.50
N GLU A 163 6.87 11.80 -8.26
CA GLU A 163 5.97 12.82 -8.78
C GLU A 163 4.55 12.58 -8.25
N LEU A 164 3.90 13.61 -7.71
CA LEU A 164 2.49 13.55 -7.36
C LEU A 164 1.64 13.60 -8.63
N ILE A 165 0.86 12.54 -8.87
CA ILE A 165 0.01 12.41 -10.06
C ILE A 165 -1.36 13.04 -9.82
N ILE A 166 -1.97 12.71 -8.68
CA ILE A 166 -3.32 13.12 -8.32
C ILE A 166 -3.49 13.05 -6.81
N SER A 167 -4.29 13.94 -6.25
CA SER A 167 -4.76 13.87 -4.88
C SER A 167 -6.24 14.22 -4.78
N GLY A 168 -6.87 13.79 -3.70
CA GLY A 168 -8.28 14.11 -3.44
C GLY A 168 -8.66 13.89 -1.99
N GLU A 169 -9.84 14.38 -1.66
CA GLU A 169 -10.49 14.24 -0.37
C GLU A 169 -11.84 13.56 -0.54
N PHE A 170 -12.36 13.00 0.55
CA PHE A 170 -13.65 12.31 0.55
C PHE A 170 -14.78 13.27 0.11
N ASN A 171 -15.54 12.87 -0.90
CA ASN A 171 -16.66 13.66 -1.45
C ASN A 171 -16.30 15.09 -1.94
N GLN A 172 -15.02 15.36 -2.19
CA GLN A 172 -14.56 16.62 -2.75
C GLN A 172 -13.94 16.42 -4.14
N SER A 173 -13.66 17.56 -4.81
CA SER A 173 -12.98 17.54 -6.10
C SER A 173 -11.54 17.06 -5.94
N LYS A 174 -11.09 16.26 -6.92
CA LYS A 174 -9.72 15.80 -7.03
C LYS A 174 -8.86 16.82 -7.80
N ILE A 175 -7.58 16.92 -7.45
CA ILE A 175 -6.59 17.73 -8.14
C ILE A 175 -5.70 16.82 -8.97
N ILE A 176 -5.69 16.98 -10.29
CA ILE A 176 -4.87 16.19 -11.20
C ILE A 176 -3.64 17.02 -11.57
N TYR A 177 -2.44 16.51 -11.27
CA TYR A 177 -1.15 17.14 -11.56
C TYR A 177 -0.56 16.58 -12.85
N ASN A 178 -0.80 15.29 -13.16
CA ASN A 178 -0.36 14.66 -14.40
C ASN A 178 -1.51 13.83 -15.00
N ASN A 179 -2.19 14.43 -15.98
CA ASN A 179 -3.37 13.81 -16.57
C ASN A 179 -3.06 12.56 -17.40
N ASP A 180 -1.93 12.54 -18.11
CA ASP A 180 -1.58 11.42 -19.00
C ASP A 180 -1.31 10.15 -18.19
N ILE A 181 -0.57 10.29 -17.09
CA ILE A 181 -0.34 9.16 -16.18
C ILE A 181 -1.64 8.74 -15.50
N TRP A 182 -2.48 9.70 -15.08
CA TRP A 182 -3.77 9.37 -14.49
C TRP A 182 -4.70 8.59 -15.43
N GLN A 183 -4.73 8.96 -16.71
CA GLN A 183 -5.48 8.21 -17.75
C GLN A 183 -4.92 6.79 -17.90
N THR A 184 -3.59 6.63 -17.90
CA THR A 184 -2.95 5.32 -17.95
C THR A 184 -3.37 4.45 -16.75
N ILE A 185 -3.38 4.98 -15.53
CA ILE A 185 -3.83 4.28 -14.33
C ILE A 185 -5.30 3.85 -14.44
N ASN A 186 -6.16 4.71 -14.97
CA ASN A 186 -7.58 4.37 -15.19
C ASN A 186 -7.74 3.23 -16.21
N LEU A 187 -6.96 3.23 -17.30
CA LEU A 187 -6.97 2.11 -18.26
C LEU A 187 -6.50 0.80 -17.59
N GLN A 188 -5.40 0.85 -16.85
CA GLN A 188 -4.88 -0.31 -16.12
C GLN A 188 -5.85 -0.85 -15.06
N SER A 189 -6.69 -0.01 -14.48
CA SER A 189 -7.69 -0.44 -13.48
C SER A 189 -8.74 -1.40 -14.06
N ASN A 190 -8.95 -1.37 -15.36
CA ASN A 190 -9.90 -2.21 -16.09
C ASN A 190 -9.25 -3.49 -16.65
N GLU A 191 -7.92 -3.60 -16.59
CA GLU A 191 -7.17 -4.79 -17.04
C GLU A 191 -7.17 -5.88 -15.96
N ILE A 192 -8.34 -6.38 -15.59
CA ILE A 192 -8.42 -7.56 -14.71
C ILE A 192 -8.11 -8.79 -15.55
N LYS A 193 -6.86 -9.23 -15.54
CA LYS A 193 -6.54 -10.59 -16.01
C LYS A 193 -7.17 -11.58 -15.01
N LYS A 194 -8.11 -12.38 -15.53
CA LYS A 194 -8.76 -13.49 -14.83
C LYS A 194 -7.75 -14.56 -14.43
#